data_82fa7a697a0139749fb47b47c8b1ab62
#
_entry.id   82fa7a697a0139749fb47b47c8b1ab62
#
_cell.length_a   1.000
_cell.length_b   1.000
_cell.length_c   1.000
_cell.angle_alpha   90.00
_cell.angle_beta   90.00
_cell.angle_gamma   90.00
#
_symmetry.space_group_name_H-M   'P 1'
#
loop_
_entity.id
_entity.type
_entity.pdbx_description
1 polymer ?
#
loop_
_entity_poly.entity_id
_entity_poly.type
_entity_poly.pdbx_seq_one_letter_code
_entity_poly.pdbx_strand_id
1 'polypeptide(L)'
;MTPSSSQATGLSLDQLLRPDIVGPRIADATGDRAWTDFTAELIAGGKSNLTFTLRSGAGELILRRPPTGELLPSAHDMGREARIQLGLADTDVPVAKVVLNETTGEDLGVPYYVMEKVVGHVIRDVLPPGFAESDDDKAAMADAQIDALVALHAVDQEAVGLGDLGRPEGYLERQIRRWLGQSEKSSESVRAERLPDLAARLRESMPTSPSSRIIHGDYRLDNYVVDPDDPGRIKAILDWELSTLGDPVADLAQTVLYWGDPEGPTVPLIPTITTEPGWPGPQRLLDRYCDATGTDPSQMPWYLAFATFKFAAIAQGVATRSESGAMAGQDFGDIGPQIRELVDHGHSILDSRKGAQ
;
A
#
# COMPACT_ATOMS: atom_id res chain seq x y z
N MET A 1 12.07 -17.51 -21.79
CA MET A 1 12.88 -18.14 -20.73
C MET A 1 13.00 -17.10 -19.63
N THR A 2 12.17 -17.20 -18.60
CA THR A 2 12.25 -16.37 -17.39
C THR A 2 13.51 -16.77 -16.62
N PRO A 3 14.36 -15.82 -16.17
CA PRO A 3 15.52 -16.17 -15.34
C PRO A 3 15.05 -16.80 -14.02
N SER A 4 15.65 -17.91 -13.67
CA SER A 4 15.42 -18.64 -12.42
C SER A 4 15.68 -17.70 -11.24
N SER A 5 14.76 -17.70 -10.27
CA SER A 5 14.69 -16.85 -9.06
C SER A 5 15.91 -16.91 -8.12
N SER A 6 16.91 -17.73 -8.39
CA SER A 6 18.12 -17.88 -7.58
C SER A 6 19.18 -16.79 -7.80
N GLN A 7 19.02 -15.89 -8.76
CA GLN A 7 20.04 -14.89 -9.09
C GLN A 7 19.95 -13.59 -8.25
N ALA A 8 18.83 -13.33 -7.59
CA ALA A 8 18.65 -12.07 -6.83
C ALA A 8 19.23 -12.11 -5.41
N THR A 9 19.40 -13.28 -4.78
CA THR A 9 19.80 -13.40 -3.37
C THR A 9 21.06 -14.21 -3.14
N GLY A 10 21.54 -14.98 -4.12
CA GLY A 10 22.66 -15.91 -3.98
C GLY A 10 22.38 -17.11 -3.06
N LEU A 11 21.20 -17.21 -2.45
CA LEU A 11 20.77 -18.29 -1.56
C LEU A 11 19.73 -19.17 -2.26
N SER A 12 19.73 -20.47 -1.96
CA SER A 12 18.69 -21.40 -2.41
C SER A 12 17.36 -21.14 -1.66
N LEU A 13 16.23 -21.59 -2.21
CA LEU A 13 14.94 -21.54 -1.52
C LEU A 13 14.99 -22.26 -0.17
N ASP A 14 15.66 -23.40 -0.10
CA ASP A 14 15.83 -24.17 1.14
C ASP A 14 16.61 -23.39 2.20
N GLN A 15 17.62 -22.62 1.80
CA GLN A 15 18.35 -21.75 2.71
C GLN A 15 17.53 -20.56 3.19
N LEU A 16 16.64 -20.03 2.32
CA LEU A 16 15.78 -18.91 2.67
C LEU A 16 14.62 -19.33 3.59
N LEU A 17 14.04 -20.52 3.37
CA LEU A 17 12.78 -20.93 3.99
C LEU A 17 12.94 -22.03 5.04
N ARG A 18 14.07 -22.77 5.04
CA ARG A 18 14.33 -23.87 5.96
C ARG A 18 13.11 -24.76 6.18
N PRO A 19 12.67 -25.52 5.14
CA PRO A 19 11.44 -26.32 5.22
C PRO A 19 11.46 -27.32 6.39
N ASP A 20 12.65 -27.79 6.78
CA ASP A 20 12.90 -28.67 7.94
C ASP A 20 12.45 -28.07 9.27
N ILE A 21 12.40 -26.74 9.38
CA ILE A 21 11.97 -26.00 10.58
C ILE A 21 10.56 -25.44 10.37
N VAL A 22 10.34 -24.73 9.26
CA VAL A 22 9.08 -24.00 9.01
C VAL A 22 7.91 -24.95 8.78
N GLY A 23 8.15 -26.11 8.12
CA GLY A 23 7.09 -27.10 7.88
C GLY A 23 6.44 -27.61 9.17
N PRO A 24 7.19 -28.16 10.14
CA PRO A 24 6.65 -28.54 11.44
C PRO A 24 5.92 -27.41 12.17
N ARG A 25 6.43 -26.17 12.10
CA ARG A 25 5.77 -25.00 12.72
C ARG A 25 4.41 -24.69 12.11
N ILE A 26 4.32 -24.74 10.76
CA ILE A 26 3.04 -24.58 10.06
C ILE A 26 2.09 -25.75 10.40
N ALA A 27 2.58 -26.98 10.41
CA ALA A 27 1.79 -28.15 10.76
C ALA A 27 1.18 -28.05 12.17
N ASP A 28 1.96 -27.58 13.14
CA ASP A 28 1.50 -27.35 14.52
C ASP A 28 0.47 -26.22 14.57
N ALA A 29 0.71 -25.12 13.86
CA ALA A 29 -0.19 -23.95 13.85
C ALA A 29 -1.52 -24.23 13.15
N THR A 30 -1.52 -25.05 12.10
CA THR A 30 -2.72 -25.40 11.33
C THR A 30 -3.42 -26.67 11.82
N GLY A 31 -2.74 -27.51 12.59
CA GLY A 31 -3.19 -28.84 12.97
C GLY A 31 -3.12 -29.87 11.82
N ASP A 32 -2.51 -29.54 10.68
CA ASP A 32 -2.44 -30.43 9.51
C ASP A 32 -0.99 -30.81 9.19
N ARG A 33 -0.70 -32.11 9.38
CA ARG A 33 0.63 -32.70 9.16
C ARG A 33 1.11 -32.67 7.70
N ALA A 34 0.22 -32.45 6.73
CA ALA A 34 0.62 -32.31 5.34
C ALA A 34 1.57 -31.11 5.12
N TRP A 35 1.60 -30.16 6.04
CA TRP A 35 2.53 -29.01 6.01
C TRP A 35 3.95 -29.32 6.46
N THR A 36 4.22 -30.51 7.00
CA THR A 36 5.61 -30.91 7.34
C THR A 36 6.51 -30.98 6.10
N ASP A 37 5.92 -31.13 4.91
CA ASP A 37 6.62 -31.09 3.63
C ASP A 37 5.85 -30.15 2.68
N PHE A 38 6.54 -29.17 2.13
CA PHE A 38 5.98 -28.21 1.19
C PHE A 38 6.98 -27.83 0.11
N THR A 39 6.49 -27.44 -1.04
CA THR A 39 7.26 -26.74 -2.08
C THR A 39 7.02 -25.23 -1.97
N ALA A 40 7.98 -24.43 -2.41
CA ALA A 40 7.87 -22.98 -2.37
C ALA A 40 8.20 -22.33 -3.71
N GLU A 41 7.50 -21.26 -4.02
CA GLU A 41 7.72 -20.44 -5.21
C GLU A 41 7.74 -18.96 -4.82
N LEU A 42 8.79 -18.22 -5.23
CA LEU A 42 8.87 -16.79 -4.99
C LEU A 42 7.85 -16.06 -5.88
N ILE A 43 7.01 -15.24 -5.27
CA ILE A 43 6.10 -14.35 -6.00
C ILE A 43 6.92 -13.17 -6.51
N ALA A 44 7.06 -13.07 -7.85
CA ALA A 44 7.74 -11.96 -8.49
C ALA A 44 6.96 -10.64 -8.33
N GLY A 45 7.67 -9.53 -8.12
CA GLY A 45 7.08 -8.17 -8.10
C GLY A 45 6.93 -7.53 -6.74
N GLY A 46 7.25 -8.20 -5.63
CA GLY A 46 7.39 -7.55 -4.32
C GLY A 46 8.61 -6.61 -4.32
N LYS A 47 8.41 -5.32 -3.99
CA LYS A 47 9.49 -4.32 -4.03
C LYS A 47 10.26 -4.22 -2.71
N SER A 48 9.65 -4.67 -1.62
CA SER A 48 10.17 -4.48 -0.25
C SER A 48 10.50 -5.80 0.45
N ASN A 49 9.56 -6.76 0.48
CA ASN A 49 9.67 -8.02 1.21
C ASN A 49 9.66 -9.22 0.26
N LEU A 50 10.29 -10.33 0.67
CA LEU A 50 10.20 -11.60 -0.06
C LEU A 50 8.89 -12.29 0.32
N THR A 51 8.09 -12.61 -0.70
CA THR A 51 6.80 -13.27 -0.56
C THR A 51 6.82 -14.59 -1.33
N PHE A 52 6.47 -15.68 -0.67
CA PHE A 52 6.49 -17.02 -1.24
C PHE A 52 5.11 -17.66 -1.19
N THR A 53 4.72 -18.33 -2.27
CA THR A 53 3.63 -19.30 -2.23
C THR A 53 4.21 -20.63 -1.74
N LEU A 54 3.66 -21.17 -0.65
CA LEU A 54 3.95 -22.49 -0.15
C LEU A 54 2.83 -23.44 -0.60
N ARG A 55 3.19 -24.65 -1.10
CA ARG A 55 2.24 -25.65 -1.56
C ARG A 55 2.50 -26.99 -0.88
N SER A 56 1.46 -27.58 -0.33
CA SER A 56 1.47 -28.94 0.27
C SER A 56 0.22 -29.72 -0.14
N GLY A 57 0.09 -30.95 0.37
CA GLY A 57 -1.15 -31.71 0.23
C GLY A 57 -2.37 -31.08 0.90
N ALA A 58 -2.18 -30.14 1.83
CA ALA A 58 -3.24 -29.39 2.53
C ALA A 58 -3.71 -28.15 1.77
N GLY A 59 -3.00 -27.70 0.72
CA GLY A 59 -3.36 -26.51 -0.06
C GLY A 59 -2.22 -25.53 -0.23
N GLU A 60 -2.55 -24.23 -0.24
CA GLU A 60 -1.59 -23.14 -0.46
C GLU A 60 -1.62 -22.14 0.69
N LEU A 61 -0.43 -21.68 1.10
CA LEU A 61 -0.22 -20.59 2.05
C LEU A 61 0.76 -19.57 1.46
N ILE A 62 0.80 -18.39 2.07
CA ILE A 62 1.76 -17.34 1.73
C ILE A 62 2.70 -17.14 2.92
N LEU A 63 4.00 -17.18 2.67
CA LEU A 63 5.02 -16.81 3.65
C LEU A 63 5.63 -15.46 3.24
N ARG A 64 5.67 -14.50 4.18
CA ARG A 64 6.38 -13.23 4.00
C ARG A 64 7.54 -13.12 4.98
N ARG A 65 8.68 -12.66 4.48
CA ARG A 65 9.89 -12.39 5.26
C ARG A 65 10.62 -11.17 4.71
N PRO A 66 11.50 -10.52 5.49
CA PRO A 66 12.39 -9.48 5.00
C PRO A 66 13.30 -9.98 3.87
N PRO A 67 13.78 -9.08 3.00
CA PRO A 67 14.82 -9.43 2.04
C PRO A 67 16.12 -9.86 2.72
N THR A 68 17.06 -10.41 1.94
CA THR A 68 18.40 -10.74 2.41
C THR A 68 19.29 -9.50 2.32
N GLY A 69 20.19 -9.32 3.31
CA GLY A 69 21.13 -8.21 3.36
C GLY A 69 20.98 -7.34 4.61
N GLU A 70 21.69 -6.21 4.64
CA GLU A 70 21.56 -5.25 5.74
C GLU A 70 20.21 -4.53 5.65
N LEU A 71 19.39 -4.69 6.68
CA LEU A 71 18.07 -4.04 6.78
C LEU A 71 18.23 -2.71 7.53
N LEU A 72 17.57 -1.67 7.03
CA LEU A 72 17.47 -0.43 7.78
C LEU A 72 16.58 -0.65 9.01
N PRO A 73 16.95 -0.10 10.18
CA PRO A 73 16.10 -0.17 11.37
C PRO A 73 14.68 0.29 11.07
N SER A 74 13.68 -0.45 11.51
CA SER A 74 12.23 -0.23 11.28
C SER A 74 11.72 -0.40 9.83
N ALA A 75 12.55 -0.76 8.87
CA ALA A 75 12.07 -1.23 7.58
C ALA A 75 11.78 -2.75 7.67
N HIS A 76 10.73 -3.19 6.99
CA HIS A 76 10.42 -4.63 6.86
C HIS A 76 10.04 -5.34 8.19
N ASP A 77 9.22 -4.68 9.03
CA ASP A 77 8.74 -5.24 10.30
C ASP A 77 7.60 -6.24 10.07
N MET A 78 7.95 -7.53 9.89
CA MET A 78 7.00 -8.61 9.66
C MET A 78 6.05 -8.83 10.83
N GLY A 79 6.55 -8.65 12.06
CA GLY A 79 5.74 -8.76 13.26
C GLY A 79 4.63 -7.71 13.31
N ARG A 80 4.94 -6.48 12.87
CA ARG A 80 3.98 -5.39 12.76
C ARG A 80 2.90 -5.67 11.71
N GLU A 81 3.28 -6.11 10.50
CA GLU A 81 2.33 -6.46 9.45
C GLU A 81 1.38 -7.59 9.89
N ALA A 82 1.93 -8.65 10.47
CA ALA A 82 1.12 -9.76 11.00
C ALA A 82 0.20 -9.30 12.14
N ARG A 83 0.68 -8.45 13.06
CA ARG A 83 -0.10 -7.93 14.18
C ARG A 83 -1.31 -7.12 13.70
N ILE A 84 -1.15 -6.31 12.65
CA ILE A 84 -2.26 -5.54 12.05
C ILE A 84 -3.34 -6.50 11.53
N GLN A 85 -2.96 -7.50 10.73
CA GLN A 85 -3.91 -8.46 10.18
C GLN A 85 -4.59 -9.29 11.27
N LEU A 86 -3.86 -9.69 12.31
CA LEU A 86 -4.43 -10.40 13.47
C LEU A 86 -5.43 -9.53 14.23
N GLY A 87 -5.13 -8.24 14.44
CA GLY A 87 -6.05 -7.32 15.11
C GLY A 87 -7.32 -7.03 14.30
N LEU A 88 -7.21 -7.06 12.96
CA LEU A 88 -8.35 -6.82 12.06
C LEU A 88 -9.15 -8.07 11.70
N ALA A 89 -8.70 -9.28 12.08
CA ALA A 89 -9.26 -10.54 11.63
C ALA A 89 -10.75 -10.76 11.98
N ASP A 90 -11.20 -10.20 13.10
CA ASP A 90 -12.59 -10.31 13.57
C ASP A 90 -13.40 -9.01 13.33
N THR A 91 -12.97 -8.18 12.38
CA THR A 91 -13.65 -6.95 11.96
C THR A 91 -14.22 -7.07 10.55
N ASP A 92 -14.93 -6.04 10.08
CA ASP A 92 -15.44 -5.99 8.70
C ASP A 92 -14.33 -5.68 7.66
N VAL A 93 -13.08 -5.44 8.10
CA VAL A 93 -11.95 -5.20 7.19
C VAL A 93 -11.49 -6.51 6.57
N PRO A 94 -11.50 -6.63 5.23
CA PRO A 94 -11.04 -7.87 4.60
C PRO A 94 -9.52 -8.01 4.72
N VAL A 95 -9.07 -9.01 5.47
CA VAL A 95 -7.64 -9.35 5.65
C VAL A 95 -7.39 -10.84 5.41
N ALA A 96 -6.17 -11.18 5.02
CA ALA A 96 -5.75 -12.57 4.95
C ALA A 96 -5.57 -13.12 6.38
N LYS A 97 -6.04 -14.34 6.63
CA LYS A 97 -5.89 -14.97 7.94
C LYS A 97 -4.44 -15.38 8.18
N VAL A 98 -3.82 -14.78 9.19
CA VAL A 98 -2.47 -15.17 9.65
C VAL A 98 -2.55 -16.48 10.41
N VAL A 99 -1.80 -17.50 9.98
CA VAL A 99 -1.75 -18.82 10.62
C VAL A 99 -0.51 -19.01 11.50
N LEU A 100 0.58 -18.30 11.21
CA LEU A 100 1.81 -18.35 12.00
C LEU A 100 2.47 -16.97 11.98
N ASN A 101 2.87 -16.46 13.14
CA ASN A 101 3.63 -15.22 13.29
C ASN A 101 4.87 -15.51 14.13
N GLU A 102 6.03 -15.54 13.49
CA GLU A 102 7.33 -15.74 14.14
C GLU A 102 8.04 -14.39 14.21
N THR A 103 8.22 -13.86 15.43
CA THR A 103 8.74 -12.50 15.68
C THR A 103 10.17 -12.49 16.21
N THR A 104 10.72 -13.65 16.61
CA THR A 104 12.02 -13.74 17.26
C THR A 104 13.17 -13.84 16.26
N GLY A 105 12.90 -14.37 15.07
CA GLY A 105 13.90 -14.68 14.06
C GLY A 105 14.68 -15.98 14.35
N GLU A 106 14.26 -16.79 15.34
CA GLU A 106 14.97 -18.03 15.69
C GLU A 106 14.93 -19.07 14.56
N ASP A 107 13.83 -19.13 13.81
CA ASP A 107 13.65 -20.14 12.76
C ASP A 107 14.49 -19.86 11.51
N LEU A 108 14.44 -18.62 11.00
CA LEU A 108 15.04 -18.22 9.72
C LEU A 108 16.19 -17.20 9.84
N GLY A 109 16.57 -16.81 11.04
CA GLY A 109 17.50 -15.70 11.28
C GLY A 109 16.87 -14.32 11.11
N VAL A 110 15.59 -14.25 10.75
CA VAL A 110 14.76 -13.04 10.59
C VAL A 110 13.32 -13.38 10.95
N PRO A 111 12.54 -12.42 11.46
CA PRO A 111 11.11 -12.58 11.65
C PRO A 111 10.40 -12.91 10.33
N TYR A 112 9.33 -13.68 10.41
CA TYR A 112 8.45 -14.00 9.27
C TYR A 112 7.03 -14.28 9.74
N TYR A 113 6.09 -14.25 8.81
CA TYR A 113 4.73 -14.74 9.08
C TYR A 113 4.19 -15.54 7.90
N VAL A 114 3.21 -16.40 8.21
CA VAL A 114 2.50 -17.22 7.24
C VAL A 114 1.02 -16.91 7.32
N MET A 115 0.37 -16.77 6.19
CA MET A 115 -1.06 -16.48 6.08
C MET A 115 -1.72 -17.34 5.01
N GLU A 116 -3.04 -17.48 5.07
CA GLU A 116 -3.81 -18.11 4.02
C GLU A 116 -3.61 -17.39 2.69
N LYS A 117 -3.51 -18.15 1.60
CA LYS A 117 -3.51 -17.59 0.26
C LYS A 117 -4.92 -17.21 -0.14
N VAL A 118 -5.21 -15.95 -0.27
CA VAL A 118 -6.50 -15.45 -0.76
C VAL A 118 -6.53 -15.57 -2.28
N VAL A 119 -7.51 -16.34 -2.78
CA VAL A 119 -7.70 -16.55 -4.23
C VAL A 119 -8.57 -15.42 -4.80
N GLY A 120 -8.07 -14.74 -5.83
CA GLY A 120 -8.74 -13.63 -6.49
C GLY A 120 -7.80 -12.87 -7.43
N HIS A 121 -8.23 -11.72 -7.89
CA HIS A 121 -7.48 -10.87 -8.81
C HIS A 121 -6.82 -9.71 -8.08
N VAL A 122 -5.53 -9.50 -8.33
CA VAL A 122 -4.81 -8.27 -8.01
C VAL A 122 -4.70 -7.48 -9.31
N ILE A 123 -5.40 -6.37 -9.39
CA ILE A 123 -5.49 -5.57 -10.63
C ILE A 123 -4.35 -4.56 -10.65
N ARG A 124 -3.61 -4.53 -11.77
CA ARG A 124 -2.53 -3.57 -12.02
C ARG A 124 -2.83 -2.78 -13.29
N ASP A 125 -2.19 -3.15 -14.39
CA ASP A 125 -2.25 -2.39 -15.64
C ASP A 125 -3.38 -2.85 -16.57
N VAL A 126 -3.90 -4.05 -16.38
CA VAL A 126 -4.96 -4.65 -17.20
C VAL A 126 -5.92 -5.48 -16.36
N LEU A 127 -7.17 -5.53 -16.76
CA LEU A 127 -8.16 -6.47 -16.19
C LEU A 127 -7.91 -7.88 -16.74
N PRO A 128 -8.13 -8.93 -15.93
CA PRO A 128 -8.16 -10.30 -16.44
C PRO A 128 -9.24 -10.44 -17.53
N PRO A 129 -8.99 -11.23 -18.60
CA PRO A 129 -9.97 -11.45 -19.65
C PRO A 129 -11.30 -11.99 -19.10
N GLY A 130 -12.41 -11.37 -19.47
CA GLY A 130 -13.75 -11.74 -19.03
C GLY A 130 -14.12 -11.24 -17.63
N PHE A 131 -13.27 -10.44 -16.98
CA PHE A 131 -13.51 -9.91 -15.64
C PHE A 131 -13.76 -8.40 -15.68
N ALA A 132 -14.84 -7.94 -15.04
CA ALA A 132 -15.19 -6.52 -14.85
C ALA A 132 -15.19 -5.70 -16.17
N GLU A 133 -15.75 -6.27 -17.23
CA GLU A 133 -15.73 -5.65 -18.56
C GLU A 133 -16.76 -4.50 -18.70
N SER A 134 -17.84 -4.51 -17.90
CA SER A 134 -18.86 -3.46 -17.93
C SER A 134 -18.48 -2.25 -17.07
N ASP A 135 -19.06 -1.09 -17.39
CA ASP A 135 -18.92 0.13 -16.58
C ASP A 135 -19.51 -0.06 -15.19
N ASP A 136 -20.59 -0.85 -15.06
CA ASP A 136 -21.20 -1.17 -13.77
C ASP A 136 -20.27 -2.02 -12.89
N ASP A 137 -19.53 -2.97 -13.47
CA ASP A 137 -18.53 -3.76 -12.74
C ASP A 137 -17.38 -2.89 -12.24
N LYS A 138 -16.88 -1.99 -13.08
CA LYS A 138 -15.82 -1.04 -12.72
C LYS A 138 -16.29 -0.07 -11.63
N ALA A 139 -17.55 0.37 -11.70
CA ALA A 139 -18.17 1.19 -10.67
C ALA A 139 -18.31 0.41 -9.34
N ALA A 140 -18.68 -0.87 -9.39
CA ALA A 140 -18.75 -1.73 -8.22
C ALA A 140 -17.36 -1.93 -7.57
N MET A 141 -16.30 -2.07 -8.37
CA MET A 141 -14.91 -2.13 -7.84
C MET A 141 -14.51 -0.83 -7.12
N ALA A 142 -14.85 0.34 -7.70
CA ALA A 142 -14.59 1.64 -7.07
C ALA A 142 -15.33 1.77 -5.73
N ASP A 143 -16.59 1.36 -5.71
CA ASP A 143 -17.41 1.37 -4.50
C ASP A 143 -16.86 0.44 -3.42
N ALA A 144 -16.50 -0.79 -3.79
CA ALA A 144 -15.91 -1.77 -2.88
C ALA A 144 -14.58 -1.28 -2.28
N GLN A 145 -13.75 -0.59 -3.08
CA GLN A 145 -12.51 0.01 -2.58
C GLN A 145 -12.78 1.00 -1.46
N ILE A 146 -13.76 1.87 -1.63
CA ILE A 146 -14.09 2.88 -0.61
C ILE A 146 -14.79 2.25 0.58
N ASP A 147 -15.68 1.28 0.39
CA ASP A 147 -16.36 0.60 1.50
C ASP A 147 -15.35 -0.11 2.41
N ALA A 148 -14.34 -0.77 1.85
CA ALA A 148 -13.29 -1.42 2.64
C ALA A 148 -12.40 -0.38 3.38
N LEU A 149 -12.14 0.79 2.77
CA LEU A 149 -11.44 1.90 3.44
C LEU A 149 -12.28 2.49 4.58
N VAL A 150 -13.59 2.67 4.39
CA VAL A 150 -14.53 3.11 5.42
C VAL A 150 -14.54 2.10 6.59
N ALA A 151 -14.61 0.80 6.29
CA ALA A 151 -14.55 -0.25 7.30
C ALA A 151 -13.25 -0.16 8.11
N LEU A 152 -12.09 0.04 7.45
CA LEU A 152 -10.80 0.20 8.13
C LEU A 152 -10.79 1.42 9.07
N HIS A 153 -11.28 2.56 8.59
CA HIS A 153 -11.30 3.80 9.37
C HIS A 153 -12.36 3.79 10.49
N ALA A 154 -13.33 2.87 10.44
CA ALA A 154 -14.33 2.69 11.49
C ALA A 154 -13.83 1.81 12.64
N VAL A 155 -12.74 1.08 12.48
CA VAL A 155 -12.21 0.18 13.52
C VAL A 155 -11.81 0.96 14.78
N ASP A 156 -12.26 0.50 15.93
CA ASP A 156 -11.73 0.96 17.22
C ASP A 156 -10.37 0.31 17.48
N GLN A 157 -9.31 1.10 17.30
CA GLN A 157 -7.93 0.64 17.41
C GLN A 157 -7.58 0.10 18.80
N GLU A 158 -8.23 0.60 19.86
CA GLU A 158 -8.00 0.10 21.22
C GLU A 158 -8.65 -1.27 21.42
N ALA A 159 -9.87 -1.45 20.92
CA ALA A 159 -10.61 -2.70 21.03
C ALA A 159 -9.91 -3.86 20.30
N VAL A 160 -9.20 -3.58 19.22
CA VAL A 160 -8.47 -4.60 18.43
C VAL A 160 -6.98 -4.71 18.81
N GLY A 161 -6.55 -4.04 19.89
CA GLY A 161 -5.18 -4.11 20.39
C GLY A 161 -4.12 -3.41 19.52
N LEU A 162 -4.53 -2.40 18.72
CA LEU A 162 -3.68 -1.62 17.83
C LEU A 162 -3.52 -0.16 18.24
N GLY A 163 -3.89 0.22 19.48
CA GLY A 163 -3.84 1.59 19.99
C GLY A 163 -2.42 2.19 20.04
N ASP A 164 -1.38 1.37 20.06
CA ASP A 164 0.02 1.77 20.03
C ASP A 164 0.67 1.65 18.65
N LEU A 165 -0.12 1.42 17.58
CA LEU A 165 0.39 1.21 16.21
C LEU A 165 1.16 2.43 15.66
N GLY A 166 0.99 3.60 16.24
CA GLY A 166 1.66 4.83 15.83
C GLY A 166 1.48 5.96 16.82
N ARG A 167 1.87 7.15 16.40
CA ARG A 167 1.69 8.39 17.17
C ARG A 167 0.73 9.30 16.41
N PRO A 168 -0.53 9.44 16.85
CA PRO A 168 -1.53 10.23 16.13
C PRO A 168 -1.26 11.75 16.18
N GLU A 169 -0.77 12.26 17.31
CA GLU A 169 -0.61 13.71 17.51
C GLU A 169 0.35 14.33 16.49
N GLY A 170 -0.10 15.39 15.82
CA GLY A 170 0.70 16.10 14.82
C GLY A 170 1.08 15.25 13.61
N TYR A 171 0.26 14.28 13.23
CA TYR A 171 0.51 13.38 12.10
C TYR A 171 0.82 14.15 10.81
N LEU A 172 -0.02 15.09 10.39
CA LEU A 172 0.14 15.84 9.14
C LEU A 172 1.46 16.62 9.10
N GLU A 173 1.81 17.35 10.18
CA GLU A 173 3.08 18.08 10.24
C GLU A 173 4.29 17.15 10.20
N ARG A 174 4.23 16.01 10.89
CA ARG A 174 5.32 15.02 10.83
C ARG A 174 5.49 14.44 9.43
N GLN A 175 4.39 14.20 8.70
CA GLN A 175 4.45 13.72 7.34
C GLN A 175 5.06 14.77 6.41
N ILE A 176 4.65 16.04 6.49
CA ILE A 176 5.25 17.13 5.69
C ILE A 176 6.76 17.22 5.96
N ARG A 177 7.16 17.24 7.22
CA ARG A 177 8.58 17.31 7.60
C ARG A 177 9.38 16.10 7.10
N ARG A 178 8.84 14.88 7.25
CA ARG A 178 9.47 13.63 6.81
C ARG A 178 9.72 13.64 5.31
N TRP A 179 8.69 13.91 4.53
CA TRP A 179 8.76 13.80 3.09
C TRP A 179 9.54 14.95 2.45
N LEU A 180 9.47 16.16 3.02
CA LEU A 180 10.34 17.26 2.61
C LEU A 180 11.82 16.92 2.86
N GLY A 181 12.17 16.45 4.05
CA GLY A 181 13.55 16.05 4.36
C GLY A 181 14.05 14.85 3.54
N GLN A 182 13.15 13.99 3.03
CA GLN A 182 13.51 12.94 2.10
C GLN A 182 13.78 13.50 0.70
N SER A 183 12.95 14.43 0.22
CA SER A 183 13.09 15.05 -1.10
C SER A 183 14.39 15.87 -1.23
N GLU A 184 14.89 16.45 -0.15
CA GLU A 184 16.16 17.18 -0.12
C GLU A 184 17.37 16.29 -0.49
N LYS A 185 17.24 14.96 -0.28
CA LYS A 185 18.27 13.96 -0.59
C LYS A 185 18.15 13.40 -2.02
N SER A 186 17.15 13.84 -2.77
CA SER A 186 16.93 13.37 -4.14
C SER A 186 17.93 13.98 -5.12
N SER A 187 18.23 13.24 -6.20
CA SER A 187 19.10 13.71 -7.27
C SER A 187 18.53 14.98 -7.93
N GLU A 188 19.42 15.82 -8.49
CA GLU A 188 19.01 17.06 -9.14
C GLU A 188 18.11 16.82 -10.36
N SER A 189 18.32 15.73 -11.10
CA SER A 189 17.55 15.33 -12.29
C SER A 189 16.05 15.22 -12.04
N VAL A 190 15.65 14.72 -10.86
CA VAL A 190 14.24 14.49 -10.50
C VAL A 190 13.70 15.46 -9.45
N ARG A 191 14.53 16.38 -8.98
CA ARG A 191 14.12 17.36 -7.95
C ARG A 191 13.08 18.33 -8.49
N ALA A 192 11.97 18.48 -7.79
CA ALA A 192 10.96 19.48 -8.06
C ALA A 192 11.25 20.73 -7.19
N GLU A 193 11.72 21.79 -7.81
CA GLU A 193 12.15 23.02 -7.11
C GLU A 193 11.02 23.68 -6.29
N ARG A 194 9.77 23.55 -6.75
CA ARG A 194 8.59 24.13 -6.09
C ARG A 194 8.00 23.27 -4.96
N LEU A 195 8.54 22.08 -4.70
CA LEU A 195 8.06 21.21 -3.63
C LEU A 195 8.20 21.81 -2.22
N PRO A 196 9.31 22.49 -1.87
CA PRO A 196 9.44 23.21 -0.59
C PRO A 196 8.38 24.30 -0.40
N ASP A 197 8.05 25.04 -1.46
CA ASP A 197 7.02 26.09 -1.42
C ASP A 197 5.62 25.47 -1.21
N LEU A 198 5.34 24.33 -1.83
CA LEU A 198 4.11 23.59 -1.60
C LEU A 198 4.01 23.12 -0.14
N ALA A 199 5.11 22.61 0.42
CA ALA A 199 5.17 22.23 1.84
C ALA A 199 4.90 23.42 2.79
N ALA A 200 5.44 24.61 2.48
CA ALA A 200 5.20 25.82 3.26
C ALA A 200 3.72 26.23 3.22
N ARG A 201 3.11 26.25 2.04
CA ARG A 201 1.68 26.55 1.87
C ARG A 201 0.76 25.57 2.58
N LEU A 202 1.11 24.27 2.56
CA LEU A 202 0.38 23.25 3.30
C LEU A 202 0.44 23.49 4.82
N ARG A 203 1.59 23.90 5.35
CA ARG A 203 1.72 24.23 6.78
C ARG A 203 0.90 25.45 7.18
N GLU A 204 0.90 26.50 6.35
CA GLU A 204 0.15 27.73 6.63
C GLU A 204 -1.37 27.51 6.71
N SER A 205 -1.90 26.57 5.95
CA SER A 205 -3.34 26.31 5.84
C SER A 205 -3.76 24.94 6.35
N MET A 206 -2.93 24.30 7.20
CA MET A 206 -3.15 22.95 7.70
C MET A 206 -4.47 22.85 8.48
N PRO A 207 -5.36 21.92 8.11
CA PRO A 207 -6.58 21.69 8.87
C PRO A 207 -6.28 21.01 10.20
N THR A 208 -7.22 21.13 11.13
CA THR A 208 -7.23 20.26 12.31
C THR A 208 -7.66 18.86 11.89
N SER A 209 -6.85 17.85 12.16
CA SER A 209 -7.20 16.46 11.90
C SER A 209 -8.47 16.09 12.67
N PRO A 210 -9.50 15.53 12.02
CA PRO A 210 -10.78 15.27 12.68
C PRO A 210 -10.69 14.16 13.73
N SER A 211 -9.83 13.17 13.50
CA SER A 211 -9.63 12.01 14.38
C SER A 211 -8.36 11.26 14.00
N SER A 212 -7.91 10.38 14.89
CA SER A 212 -6.92 9.37 14.57
C SER A 212 -7.59 8.03 14.34
N ARG A 213 -7.22 7.35 13.27
CA ARG A 213 -7.71 6.03 12.89
C ARG A 213 -6.56 5.14 12.43
N ILE A 214 -6.80 3.84 12.33
CA ILE A 214 -5.91 2.95 11.59
C ILE A 214 -6.02 3.34 10.12
N ILE A 215 -4.90 3.73 9.52
CA ILE A 215 -4.80 4.04 8.10
C ILE A 215 -3.92 3.00 7.41
N HIS A 216 -4.17 2.75 6.13
CA HIS A 216 -3.34 1.86 5.33
C HIS A 216 -2.02 2.54 4.90
N GLY A 217 -2.09 3.78 4.44
CA GLY A 217 -0.93 4.58 4.02
C GLY A 217 -0.48 4.37 2.58
N ASP A 218 -0.94 3.28 1.91
CA ASP A 218 -0.69 2.96 0.50
C ASP A 218 -1.88 2.19 -0.11
N TYR A 219 -3.11 2.64 0.13
CA TYR A 219 -4.32 1.94 -0.30
C TYR A 219 -4.66 2.25 -1.76
N ARG A 220 -4.33 1.31 -2.64
CA ARG A 220 -4.48 1.42 -4.09
C ARG A 220 -4.90 0.09 -4.71
N LEU A 221 -5.34 0.14 -5.98
CA LEU A 221 -5.96 -0.97 -6.70
C LEU A 221 -5.15 -2.28 -6.68
N ASP A 222 -3.83 -2.19 -6.75
CA ASP A 222 -2.94 -3.35 -6.74
C ASP A 222 -2.51 -3.81 -5.34
N ASN A 223 -3.08 -3.20 -4.28
CA ASN A 223 -2.87 -3.59 -2.89
C ASN A 223 -4.10 -4.27 -2.25
N TYR A 224 -4.98 -4.86 -3.06
CA TYR A 224 -6.04 -5.73 -2.56
C TYR A 224 -6.40 -6.82 -3.57
N VAL A 225 -7.06 -7.86 -3.08
CA VAL A 225 -7.54 -9.00 -3.85
C VAL A 225 -9.03 -8.85 -4.08
N VAL A 226 -9.45 -8.77 -5.35
CA VAL A 226 -10.86 -8.75 -5.75
C VAL A 226 -11.35 -10.17 -5.95
N ASP A 227 -12.60 -10.44 -5.58
CA ASP A 227 -13.24 -11.73 -5.81
C ASP A 227 -13.36 -12.00 -7.33
N PRO A 228 -12.94 -13.15 -7.84
CA PRO A 228 -12.97 -13.44 -9.27
C PRO A 228 -14.39 -13.56 -9.84
N ASP A 229 -15.40 -13.80 -8.98
CA ASP A 229 -16.79 -13.96 -9.37
C ASP A 229 -17.66 -12.73 -9.07
N ASP A 230 -17.11 -11.75 -8.31
CA ASP A 230 -17.82 -10.55 -7.89
C ASP A 230 -16.87 -9.33 -7.84
N PRO A 231 -16.86 -8.47 -8.87
CA PRO A 231 -16.05 -7.25 -8.89
C PRO A 231 -16.31 -6.28 -7.73
N GLY A 232 -17.51 -6.30 -7.17
CA GLY A 232 -17.90 -5.49 -6.02
C GLY A 232 -17.43 -6.02 -4.66
N ARG A 233 -16.58 -7.07 -4.63
CA ARG A 233 -16.13 -7.70 -3.39
C ARG A 233 -14.62 -7.76 -3.26
N ILE A 234 -14.07 -7.10 -2.25
CA ILE A 234 -12.67 -7.24 -1.85
C ILE A 234 -12.55 -8.40 -0.85
N LYS A 235 -11.66 -9.34 -1.11
CA LYS A 235 -11.40 -10.51 -0.26
C LYS A 235 -10.27 -10.30 0.72
N ALA A 236 -9.29 -9.48 0.40
CA ALA A 236 -8.21 -9.12 1.32
C ALA A 236 -7.53 -7.84 0.87
N ILE A 237 -7.22 -6.97 1.83
CA ILE A 237 -6.29 -5.86 1.69
C ILE A 237 -4.88 -6.39 1.95
N LEU A 238 -3.92 -5.96 1.15
CA LEU A 238 -2.53 -6.41 1.14
C LEU A 238 -1.59 -5.27 1.52
N ASP A 239 -0.36 -5.61 1.87
CA ASP A 239 0.76 -4.67 2.04
C ASP A 239 0.59 -3.63 3.15
N TRP A 240 0.51 -4.12 4.38
CA TRP A 240 0.29 -3.33 5.60
C TRP A 240 1.56 -2.62 6.13
N GLU A 241 2.67 -2.61 5.38
CA GLU A 241 3.97 -2.09 5.85
C GLU A 241 3.95 -0.59 6.23
N LEU A 242 3.09 0.22 5.57
CA LEU A 242 2.94 1.65 5.83
C LEU A 242 1.79 1.99 6.78
N SER A 243 1.01 1.00 7.19
CA SER A 243 -0.14 1.21 8.08
C SER A 243 0.29 1.76 9.44
N THR A 244 -0.50 2.69 9.97
CA THR A 244 -0.22 3.37 11.25
C THR A 244 -1.50 4.02 11.81
N LEU A 245 -1.41 4.61 13.00
CA LEU A 245 -2.43 5.57 13.44
C LEU A 245 -2.17 6.93 12.78
N GLY A 246 -3.16 7.43 12.06
CA GLY A 246 -3.05 8.65 11.29
C GLY A 246 -4.38 9.33 11.00
N ASP A 247 -4.35 10.28 10.09
CA ASP A 247 -5.51 11.03 9.63
C ASP A 247 -6.22 10.27 8.51
N PRO A 248 -7.47 9.82 8.71
CA PRO A 248 -8.21 9.03 7.70
C PRO A 248 -8.51 9.81 6.43
N VAL A 249 -8.65 11.14 6.50
CA VAL A 249 -8.88 11.97 5.31
C VAL A 249 -7.61 12.07 4.45
N ALA A 250 -6.43 12.04 5.08
CA ALA A 250 -5.16 11.97 4.36
C ALA A 250 -4.98 10.62 3.63
N ASP A 251 -5.48 9.52 4.22
CA ASP A 251 -5.45 8.20 3.58
C ASP A 251 -6.43 8.14 2.40
N LEU A 252 -7.65 8.65 2.57
CA LEU A 252 -8.61 8.83 1.47
C LEU A 252 -8.03 9.64 0.31
N ALA A 253 -7.44 10.81 0.62
CA ALA A 253 -6.87 11.67 -0.42
C ALA A 253 -5.73 11.01 -1.19
N GLN A 254 -4.93 10.19 -0.50
CA GLN A 254 -3.90 9.38 -1.14
C GLN A 254 -4.51 8.30 -2.05
N THR A 255 -5.57 7.63 -1.61
CA THR A 255 -6.34 6.66 -2.40
C THR A 255 -6.93 7.30 -3.66
N VAL A 256 -7.53 8.48 -3.53
CA VAL A 256 -8.10 9.24 -4.65
C VAL A 256 -7.01 9.68 -5.65
N LEU A 257 -5.85 10.12 -5.15
CA LEU A 257 -4.71 10.43 -6.02
C LEU A 257 -4.24 9.21 -6.81
N TYR A 258 -4.19 8.05 -6.18
CA TYR A 258 -3.82 6.79 -6.84
C TYR A 258 -4.85 6.29 -7.84
N TRP A 259 -6.13 6.56 -7.60
CA TRP A 259 -7.19 6.28 -8.56
C TRP A 259 -6.98 7.04 -9.87
N GLY A 260 -6.50 8.26 -9.75
CA GLY A 260 -6.22 9.14 -10.88
C GLY A 260 -7.47 9.85 -11.41
N ASP A 261 -7.21 10.82 -12.28
CA ASP A 261 -8.22 11.59 -12.99
C ASP A 261 -7.81 11.63 -14.47
N PRO A 262 -8.67 11.22 -15.42
CA PRO A 262 -8.38 11.30 -16.85
C PRO A 262 -8.02 12.72 -17.34
N GLU A 263 -8.50 13.75 -16.66
CA GLU A 263 -8.23 15.16 -16.97
C GLU A 263 -7.09 15.75 -16.11
N GLY A 264 -6.59 14.98 -15.14
CA GLY A 264 -5.54 15.40 -14.22
C GLY A 264 -4.13 15.00 -14.66
N PRO A 265 -3.13 15.32 -13.84
CA PRO A 265 -1.75 14.91 -14.10
C PRO A 265 -1.59 13.40 -13.98
N THR A 266 -0.72 12.83 -14.81
CA THR A 266 -0.31 11.43 -14.63
C THR A 266 0.46 11.25 -13.34
N VAL A 267 0.02 10.32 -12.49
CA VAL A 267 0.70 9.95 -11.25
C VAL A 267 1.78 8.90 -11.58
N PRO A 268 3.08 9.24 -11.53
CA PRO A 268 4.11 8.31 -11.93
C PRO A 268 4.14 7.09 -11.00
N LEU A 269 4.57 5.92 -11.50
CA LEU A 269 4.72 4.67 -10.75
C LEU A 269 3.41 4.01 -10.29
N ILE A 270 2.26 4.61 -10.59
CA ILE A 270 0.93 4.09 -10.24
C ILE A 270 0.28 3.55 -11.54
N PRO A 271 -0.37 2.38 -11.48
CA PRO A 271 -1.17 1.89 -12.61
C PRO A 271 -2.24 2.90 -13.02
N THR A 272 -2.42 3.10 -14.33
CA THR A 272 -3.33 4.11 -14.88
C THR A 272 -4.64 3.51 -15.40
N ILE A 273 -4.90 2.23 -15.17
CA ILE A 273 -6.09 1.54 -15.68
C ILE A 273 -7.41 2.23 -15.30
N THR A 274 -7.46 2.84 -14.12
CA THR A 274 -8.64 3.56 -13.61
C THR A 274 -8.92 4.89 -14.30
N THR A 275 -7.98 5.38 -15.12
CA THR A 275 -8.17 6.56 -15.98
C THR A 275 -8.66 6.21 -17.39
N GLU A 276 -8.80 4.91 -17.70
CA GLU A 276 -9.33 4.45 -18.98
C GLU A 276 -10.87 4.62 -19.07
N PRO A 277 -11.45 4.63 -20.27
CA PRO A 277 -12.91 4.75 -20.45
C PRO A 277 -13.68 3.66 -19.69
N GLY A 278 -14.81 4.07 -19.12
CA GLY A 278 -15.73 3.20 -18.38
C GLY A 278 -15.44 3.11 -16.89
N TRP A 279 -14.29 3.60 -16.42
CA TRP A 279 -14.04 3.73 -14.99
C TRP A 279 -14.68 5.02 -14.44
N PRO A 280 -15.24 5.00 -13.22
CA PRO A 280 -15.76 6.22 -12.60
C PRO A 280 -14.64 7.19 -12.25
N GLY A 281 -14.94 8.49 -12.35
CA GLY A 281 -13.99 9.53 -11.93
C GLY A 281 -13.78 9.56 -10.41
N PRO A 282 -12.71 10.26 -9.94
CA PRO A 282 -12.34 10.32 -8.53
C PRO A 282 -13.42 10.93 -7.63
N GLN A 283 -14.33 11.75 -8.17
CA GLN A 283 -15.42 12.34 -7.41
C GLN A 283 -16.36 11.29 -6.80
N ARG A 284 -16.62 10.16 -7.51
CA ARG A 284 -17.42 9.06 -6.96
C ARG A 284 -16.82 8.50 -5.67
N LEU A 285 -15.51 8.37 -5.60
CA LEU A 285 -14.80 7.87 -4.42
C LEU A 285 -14.97 8.83 -3.24
N LEU A 286 -14.82 10.13 -3.50
CA LEU A 286 -14.98 11.18 -2.50
C LEU A 286 -16.41 11.23 -1.95
N ASP A 287 -17.40 11.29 -2.83
CA ASP A 287 -18.80 11.36 -2.43
C ASP A 287 -19.19 10.14 -1.60
N ARG A 288 -18.83 8.93 -2.06
CA ARG A 288 -19.12 7.69 -1.32
C ARG A 288 -18.52 7.68 0.08
N TYR A 289 -17.27 8.09 0.23
CA TYR A 289 -16.62 8.15 1.54
C TYR A 289 -17.27 9.21 2.44
N CYS A 290 -17.52 10.42 1.92
CA CYS A 290 -18.13 11.50 2.68
C CYS A 290 -19.55 11.12 3.14
N ASP A 291 -20.34 10.52 2.26
CA ASP A 291 -21.71 10.05 2.58
C ASP A 291 -21.70 8.97 3.67
N ALA A 292 -20.77 8.02 3.59
CA ALA A 292 -20.67 6.92 4.55
C ALA A 292 -20.16 7.36 5.93
N THR A 293 -19.27 8.35 5.98
CA THR A 293 -18.57 8.74 7.23
C THR A 293 -19.05 10.05 7.83
N GLY A 294 -19.81 10.86 7.07
CA GLY A 294 -20.18 12.23 7.46
C GLY A 294 -18.97 13.20 7.39
N THR A 295 -17.90 12.85 6.70
CA THR A 295 -16.71 13.70 6.53
C THR A 295 -17.08 14.96 5.73
N ASP A 296 -16.73 16.14 6.26
CA ASP A 296 -16.91 17.41 5.57
C ASP A 296 -15.93 17.53 4.38
N PRO A 297 -16.42 17.62 3.14
CA PRO A 297 -15.57 17.71 1.96
C PRO A 297 -14.86 19.08 1.81
N SER A 298 -15.21 20.10 2.60
CA SER A 298 -14.66 21.46 2.47
C SER A 298 -13.14 21.54 2.59
N GLN A 299 -12.51 20.62 3.32
CA GLN A 299 -11.07 20.54 3.47
C GLN A 299 -10.39 19.62 2.46
N MET A 300 -11.15 18.90 1.63
CA MET A 300 -10.61 17.93 0.68
C MET A 300 -9.56 18.51 -0.28
N PRO A 301 -9.70 19.75 -0.80
CA PRO A 301 -8.65 20.34 -1.63
C PRO A 301 -7.28 20.43 -0.93
N TRP A 302 -7.26 20.70 0.38
CA TRP A 302 -6.01 20.68 1.13
C TRP A 302 -5.41 19.28 1.21
N TYR A 303 -6.24 18.26 1.50
CA TYR A 303 -5.78 16.87 1.61
C TYR A 303 -5.31 16.30 0.26
N LEU A 304 -5.95 16.66 -0.84
CA LEU A 304 -5.50 16.29 -2.18
C LEU A 304 -4.14 16.93 -2.52
N ALA A 305 -3.96 18.21 -2.22
CA ALA A 305 -2.66 18.87 -2.38
C ALA A 305 -1.58 18.26 -1.48
N PHE A 306 -1.95 17.83 -0.26
CA PHE A 306 -1.05 17.11 0.63
C PHE A 306 -0.67 15.72 0.09
N ALA A 307 -1.62 14.97 -0.44
CA ALA A 307 -1.35 13.68 -1.09
C ALA A 307 -0.42 13.84 -2.29
N THR A 308 -0.66 14.85 -3.12
CA THR A 308 0.18 15.23 -4.25
C THR A 308 1.62 15.56 -3.82
N PHE A 309 1.78 16.39 -2.77
CA PHE A 309 3.08 16.70 -2.17
C PHE A 309 3.80 15.45 -1.68
N LYS A 310 3.11 14.63 -0.87
CA LYS A 310 3.67 13.39 -0.31
C LYS A 310 4.14 12.45 -1.42
N PHE A 311 3.31 12.25 -2.43
CA PHE A 311 3.63 11.30 -3.50
C PHE A 311 4.75 11.83 -4.41
N ALA A 312 4.80 13.12 -4.71
CA ALA A 312 5.91 13.73 -5.45
C ALA A 312 7.26 13.49 -4.75
N ALA A 313 7.31 13.63 -3.41
CA ALA A 313 8.51 13.34 -2.63
C ALA A 313 8.88 11.84 -2.64
N ILE A 314 7.88 10.94 -2.59
CA ILE A 314 8.10 9.48 -2.71
C ILE A 314 8.69 9.15 -4.09
N ALA A 315 8.09 9.68 -5.17
CA ALA A 315 8.52 9.43 -6.55
C ALA A 315 9.96 9.93 -6.80
N GLN A 316 10.34 11.10 -6.28
CA GLN A 316 11.73 11.56 -6.30
C GLN A 316 12.69 10.56 -5.65
N GLY A 317 12.33 10.02 -4.48
CA GLY A 317 13.13 9.03 -3.79
C GLY A 317 13.26 7.71 -4.55
N VAL A 318 12.20 7.26 -5.23
CA VAL A 318 12.22 6.06 -6.08
C VAL A 318 13.14 6.28 -7.29
N ALA A 319 12.96 7.39 -8.01
CA ALA A 319 13.77 7.72 -9.17
C ALA A 319 15.27 7.84 -8.83
N THR A 320 15.59 8.51 -7.72
CA THR A 320 16.99 8.63 -7.24
C THR A 320 17.63 7.26 -6.96
N ARG A 321 16.88 6.32 -6.35
CA ARG A 321 17.37 4.96 -6.12
C ARG A 321 17.53 4.17 -7.43
N SER A 322 16.63 4.36 -8.39
CA SER A 322 16.75 3.76 -9.72
C SER A 322 18.00 4.26 -10.44
N GLU A 323 18.24 5.58 -10.47
CA GLU A 323 19.43 6.18 -11.08
C GLU A 323 20.74 5.70 -10.43
N SER A 324 20.73 5.47 -9.11
CA SER A 324 21.90 4.93 -8.39
C SER A 324 22.12 3.43 -8.57
N GLY A 325 21.25 2.74 -9.32
CA GLY A 325 21.32 1.28 -9.50
C GLY A 325 20.90 0.46 -8.27
N ALA A 326 20.40 1.11 -7.22
CA ALA A 326 19.96 0.42 -6.00
C ALA A 326 18.63 -0.36 -6.18
N MET A 327 17.96 -0.18 -7.33
CA MET A 327 16.74 -0.91 -7.71
C MET A 327 17.02 -1.81 -8.92
N ALA A 328 17.86 -2.83 -8.73
CA ALA A 328 18.31 -3.72 -9.80
C ALA A 328 17.16 -4.28 -10.65
N GLY A 329 17.19 -4.02 -11.96
CA GLY A 329 16.24 -4.55 -12.94
C GLY A 329 14.92 -3.77 -13.07
N GLN A 330 14.75 -2.63 -12.40
CA GLN A 330 13.60 -1.73 -12.56
C GLN A 330 14.06 -0.42 -13.20
N ASP A 331 13.62 -0.17 -14.42
CA ASP A 331 13.77 1.11 -15.10
C ASP A 331 12.40 1.79 -15.20
N PHE A 332 12.27 2.96 -14.60
CA PHE A 332 11.04 3.75 -14.63
C PHE A 332 11.07 4.87 -15.67
N GLY A 333 12.15 4.94 -16.48
CA GLY A 333 12.38 6.04 -17.40
C GLY A 333 12.56 7.38 -16.69
N ASP A 334 12.48 8.48 -17.46
CA ASP A 334 12.53 9.84 -16.92
C ASP A 334 11.15 10.28 -16.39
N ILE A 335 10.91 10.07 -15.10
CA ILE A 335 9.68 10.51 -14.43
C ILE A 335 9.78 11.94 -13.84
N GLY A 336 10.91 12.61 -14.01
CA GLY A 336 11.13 13.98 -13.50
C GLY A 336 10.09 14.99 -13.98
N PRO A 337 9.72 15.05 -15.27
CA PRO A 337 8.65 15.91 -15.77
C PRO A 337 7.31 15.68 -15.07
N GLN A 338 6.89 14.42 -14.90
CA GLN A 338 5.64 14.06 -14.22
C GLN A 338 5.64 14.47 -12.74
N ILE A 339 6.79 14.33 -12.06
CA ILE A 339 6.93 14.77 -10.67
C ILE A 339 6.75 16.29 -10.56
N ARG A 340 7.32 17.08 -11.49
CA ARG A 340 7.15 18.54 -11.50
C ARG A 340 5.71 18.94 -11.79
N GLU A 341 5.07 18.31 -12.78
CA GLU A 341 3.66 18.53 -13.09
C GLU A 341 2.76 18.22 -11.90
N LEU A 342 3.04 17.14 -11.18
CA LEU A 342 2.30 16.76 -9.96
C LEU A 342 2.43 17.85 -8.87
N VAL A 343 3.62 18.41 -8.67
CA VAL A 343 3.83 19.51 -7.71
C VAL A 343 3.08 20.77 -8.14
N ASP A 344 3.10 21.13 -9.43
CA ASP A 344 2.35 22.27 -9.98
C ASP A 344 0.85 22.08 -9.81
N HIS A 345 0.34 20.85 -9.99
CA HIS A 345 -1.04 20.51 -9.73
C HIS A 345 -1.41 20.73 -8.25
N GLY A 346 -0.56 20.31 -7.30
CA GLY A 346 -0.78 20.58 -5.88
C GLY A 346 -0.88 22.07 -5.54
N HIS A 347 -0.08 22.90 -6.18
CA HIS A 347 -0.20 24.36 -6.07
C HIS A 347 -1.54 24.87 -6.62
N SER A 348 -1.96 24.38 -7.79
CA SER A 348 -3.20 24.78 -8.44
C SER A 348 -4.43 24.44 -7.60
N ILE A 349 -4.44 23.27 -6.94
CA ILE A 349 -5.51 22.87 -6.01
C ILE A 349 -5.62 23.87 -4.85
N LEU A 350 -4.49 24.31 -4.27
CA LEU A 350 -4.51 25.30 -3.18
C LEU A 350 -4.90 26.71 -3.65
N ASP A 351 -4.66 27.06 -4.92
CA ASP A 351 -5.06 28.34 -5.48
C ASP A 351 -6.58 28.43 -5.71
N SER A 352 -7.17 27.36 -6.23
CA SER A 352 -8.64 27.30 -6.44
C SER A 352 -9.43 27.42 -5.13
N ARG A 353 -8.89 26.94 -4.00
CA ARG A 353 -9.47 27.10 -2.66
C ARG A 353 -9.57 28.57 -2.23
N LYS A 354 -8.59 29.41 -2.58
CA LYS A 354 -8.57 30.84 -2.19
C LYS A 354 -9.60 31.68 -2.96
N GLY A 355 -10.00 31.23 -4.16
CA GLY A 355 -11.01 31.91 -4.97
C GLY A 355 -12.46 31.58 -4.61
N ALA A 356 -12.68 30.56 -3.76
CA ALA A 356 -13.99 30.09 -3.33
C ALA A 356 -14.41 30.61 -1.93
N GLN A 357 -13.53 31.34 -1.24
CA GLN A 357 -13.78 32.06 0.02
C GLN A 357 -14.06 33.53 -0.28
#